data_a1d700ba6ed810bdcb60f0ca3e880c7c
#
_entry.id   a1d700ba6ed810bdcb60f0ca3e880c7c
#
_cell.length_a   1.000
_cell.length_b   1.000
_cell.length_c   1.000
_cell.angle_alpha   90.00
_cell.angle_beta   90.00
_cell.angle_gamma   90.00
#
_symmetry.space_group_name_H-M   'P 1'
#
loop_
_entity.id
_entity.type
_entity.pdbx_description
1 polymer ?
#
loop_
_entity_poly.entity_id
_entity_poly.type
_entity_poly.pdbx_seq_one_letter_code
_entity_poly.pdbx_strand_id
1 'polypeptide(L)'
;MEQFEHLDIDQIAYIVSAGGDTLLPNAVLKSYLVSVGVHVKNVIATSLRGMPESAFDVVFTIDKTKSEKKPYIYYPIAPNKLLSFDLATDEKLARERLGLDQNIGVWCVLIGANSHDVSIGSVEEWIIMLEKLAQQFAADVFYVSTSRRTPKNFEQSLKNVLKQYKNIHLILVGEGDKTPIKDLMYAANMLICSPDSTSMVSESLMLGKPLFIAKFDSTDMNDEFKLFYEDKISNGWLRMGLVDGDSLFDDLKEFNYINHANSLYELFENRLKDV
;
A
#
# COMPACT_ATOMS: atom_id res chain seq x y z
N MET A 1 -9.89 6.33 -30.04
CA MET A 1 -11.15 7.11 -30.09
C MET A 1 -12.40 6.23 -30.00
N GLU A 2 -12.39 5.03 -30.56
CA GLU A 2 -13.54 4.09 -30.55
C GLU A 2 -14.11 3.75 -29.15
N GLN A 3 -13.32 3.85 -28.08
CA GLN A 3 -13.78 3.58 -26.71
C GLN A 3 -14.72 4.65 -26.11
N PHE A 4 -14.84 5.80 -26.76
CA PHE A 4 -15.66 6.92 -26.26
C PHE A 4 -16.96 7.14 -27.06
N GLU A 5 -17.20 6.36 -28.11
CA GLU A 5 -18.37 6.52 -28.99
C GLU A 5 -19.73 6.26 -28.31
N HIS A 6 -19.71 5.69 -27.09
CA HIS A 6 -20.93 5.39 -26.33
C HIS A 6 -21.10 6.27 -25.08
N LEU A 7 -20.19 7.22 -24.82
CA LEU A 7 -20.29 8.12 -23.69
C LEU A 7 -21.04 9.39 -24.10
N ASP A 8 -22.06 9.74 -23.33
CA ASP A 8 -22.66 11.05 -23.39
C ASP A 8 -21.67 12.06 -22.79
N ILE A 9 -20.86 12.68 -23.66
CA ILE A 9 -19.77 13.56 -23.25
C ILE A 9 -20.28 14.80 -22.51
N ASP A 10 -21.51 15.23 -22.75
CA ASP A 10 -22.12 16.40 -22.11
C ASP A 10 -22.45 16.14 -20.63
N GLN A 11 -22.47 14.87 -20.20
CA GLN A 11 -22.71 14.48 -18.82
C GLN A 11 -21.41 14.22 -18.03
N ILE A 12 -20.23 14.35 -18.65
CA ILE A 12 -18.95 14.15 -17.97
C ILE A 12 -18.65 15.37 -17.10
N ALA A 13 -18.75 15.19 -15.77
CA ALA A 13 -18.39 16.21 -14.80
C ALA A 13 -16.91 16.13 -14.36
N TYR A 14 -16.35 14.92 -14.31
CA TYR A 14 -15.01 14.67 -13.80
C TYR A 14 -14.23 13.68 -14.66
N ILE A 15 -12.92 13.94 -14.78
CA ILE A 15 -11.90 12.98 -15.25
C ILE A 15 -11.04 12.59 -14.05
N VAL A 16 -11.16 11.37 -13.59
CA VAL A 16 -10.42 10.90 -12.41
C VAL A 16 -9.37 9.87 -12.83
N SER A 17 -8.15 10.05 -12.38
CA SER A 17 -7.08 9.08 -12.63
C SER A 17 -6.08 8.97 -11.48
N ALA A 18 -5.35 7.83 -11.46
CA ALA A 18 -4.28 7.57 -10.53
C ALA A 18 -3.09 6.91 -11.24
N GLY A 19 -1.87 7.17 -10.75
CA GLY A 19 -0.64 6.66 -11.35
C GLY A 19 -0.02 7.58 -12.39
N GLY A 20 1.32 7.58 -12.44
CA GLY A 20 2.08 8.55 -13.23
C GLY A 20 1.85 8.50 -14.74
N ASP A 21 1.53 7.33 -15.28
CA ASP A 21 1.30 7.16 -16.72
C ASP A 21 -0.03 7.76 -17.19
N THR A 22 -0.92 8.10 -16.25
CA THR A 22 -2.23 8.71 -16.54
C THR A 22 -2.22 10.24 -16.53
N LEU A 23 -1.14 10.88 -16.10
CA LEU A 23 -1.04 12.34 -15.95
C LEU A 23 -1.28 13.07 -17.27
N LEU A 24 -0.50 12.75 -18.31
CA LEU A 24 -0.62 13.38 -19.61
C LEU A 24 -1.95 13.05 -20.29
N PRO A 25 -2.41 11.79 -20.36
CA PRO A 25 -3.75 11.48 -20.89
C PRO A 25 -4.89 12.25 -20.20
N ASN A 26 -4.84 12.38 -18.87
CA ASN A 26 -5.83 13.11 -18.09
C ASN A 26 -5.87 14.59 -18.49
N ALA A 27 -4.72 15.26 -18.53
CA ALA A 27 -4.63 16.68 -18.90
C ALA A 27 -5.06 16.93 -20.36
N VAL A 28 -4.66 16.05 -21.29
CA VAL A 28 -5.03 16.14 -22.70
C VAL A 28 -6.54 15.95 -22.89
N LEU A 29 -7.13 14.96 -22.23
CA LEU A 29 -8.56 14.71 -22.31
C LEU A 29 -9.36 15.89 -21.77
N LYS A 30 -8.95 16.49 -20.65
CA LYS A 30 -9.55 17.73 -20.15
C LYS A 30 -9.51 18.85 -21.20
N SER A 31 -8.32 19.10 -21.75
CA SER A 31 -8.15 20.16 -22.75
C SER A 31 -9.04 19.94 -23.97
N TYR A 32 -9.17 18.69 -24.43
CA TYR A 32 -10.06 18.34 -25.54
C TYR A 32 -11.53 18.61 -25.19
N LEU A 33 -12.02 18.10 -24.06
CA LEU A 33 -13.42 18.26 -23.64
C LEU A 33 -13.79 19.74 -23.48
N VAL A 34 -12.91 20.52 -22.86
CA VAL A 34 -13.11 21.98 -22.73
C VAL A 34 -13.17 22.66 -24.12
N SER A 35 -12.33 22.22 -25.08
CA SER A 35 -12.32 22.79 -26.43
C SER A 35 -13.61 22.55 -27.25
N VAL A 36 -14.35 21.50 -26.90
CA VAL A 36 -15.65 21.17 -27.50
C VAL A 36 -16.85 21.65 -26.64
N GLY A 37 -16.59 22.48 -25.63
CA GLY A 37 -17.62 23.14 -24.83
C GLY A 37 -18.10 22.39 -23.59
N VAL A 38 -17.46 21.28 -23.25
CA VAL A 38 -17.80 20.47 -22.03
C VAL A 38 -17.13 21.06 -20.79
N HIS A 39 -17.91 21.36 -19.77
CA HIS A 39 -17.41 21.81 -18.47
C HIS A 39 -17.01 20.61 -17.62
N VAL A 40 -15.71 20.34 -17.53
CA VAL A 40 -15.18 19.18 -16.82
C VAL A 40 -14.04 19.58 -15.90
N LYS A 41 -13.97 18.96 -14.72
CA LYS A 41 -12.83 19.05 -13.80
C LYS A 41 -11.97 17.80 -13.91
N ASN A 42 -10.66 17.95 -13.79
CA ASN A 42 -9.75 16.81 -13.72
C ASN A 42 -9.14 16.65 -12.33
N VAL A 43 -9.16 15.40 -11.86
CA VAL A 43 -8.73 14.96 -10.54
C VAL A 43 -7.66 13.90 -10.71
N ILE A 44 -6.56 14.04 -10.02
CA ILE A 44 -5.51 13.02 -9.99
C ILE A 44 -5.10 12.65 -8.57
N ALA A 45 -4.68 11.40 -8.39
CA ALA A 45 -4.19 10.85 -7.14
C ALA A 45 -2.79 10.26 -7.33
N THR A 46 -1.82 11.13 -7.61
CA THR A 46 -0.40 10.77 -7.75
C THR A 46 0.47 12.02 -7.70
N SER A 47 1.79 11.85 -7.53
CA SER A 47 2.75 12.95 -7.69
C SER A 47 2.80 13.43 -9.14
N LEU A 48 3.00 14.73 -9.36
CA LEU A 48 2.93 15.37 -10.69
C LEU A 48 4.08 15.02 -11.63
N ARG A 49 5.16 14.43 -11.12
CA ARG A 49 6.34 14.00 -11.92
C ARG A 49 6.86 15.08 -12.88
N GLY A 50 6.87 16.34 -12.44
CA GLY A 50 7.31 17.49 -13.23
C GLY A 50 6.26 18.12 -14.14
N MET A 51 5.04 17.61 -14.19
CA MET A 51 3.94 18.32 -14.85
C MET A 51 3.51 19.57 -14.04
N PRO A 52 3.09 20.64 -14.72
CA PRO A 52 2.69 21.86 -14.04
C PRO A 52 1.39 21.66 -13.24
N GLU A 53 1.33 22.24 -12.06
CA GLU A 53 0.15 22.20 -11.18
C GLU A 53 -1.11 22.74 -11.90
N SER A 54 -0.95 23.75 -12.73
CA SER A 54 -2.03 24.37 -13.50
C SER A 54 -2.72 23.45 -14.53
N ALA A 55 -2.15 22.28 -14.81
CA ALA A 55 -2.77 21.29 -15.70
C ALA A 55 -3.93 20.54 -15.03
N PHE A 56 -4.11 20.70 -13.71
CA PHE A 56 -5.05 19.91 -12.92
C PHE A 56 -5.89 20.82 -12.02
N ASP A 57 -7.18 20.48 -11.89
CA ASP A 57 -8.08 21.20 -10.98
C ASP A 57 -7.90 20.71 -9.53
N VAL A 58 -7.64 19.40 -9.37
CA VAL A 58 -7.45 18.77 -8.08
C VAL A 58 -6.33 17.72 -8.14
N VAL A 59 -5.47 17.77 -7.15
CA VAL A 59 -4.38 16.80 -6.93
C VAL A 59 -4.50 16.25 -5.52
N PHE A 60 -4.93 14.99 -5.37
CA PHE A 60 -4.84 14.31 -4.09
C PHE A 60 -3.37 14.02 -3.76
N THR A 61 -2.92 14.46 -2.59
CA THR A 61 -1.55 14.30 -2.12
C THR A 61 -1.50 13.69 -0.73
N ILE A 62 -0.51 12.82 -0.50
CA ILE A 62 -0.17 12.31 0.83
C ILE A 62 0.83 13.22 1.56
N ASP A 63 1.34 14.24 0.87
CA ASP A 63 2.25 15.24 1.42
C ASP A 63 1.46 16.32 2.17
N LYS A 64 1.51 16.26 3.50
CA LYS A 64 0.80 17.18 4.39
C LYS A 64 1.25 18.64 4.22
N THR A 65 2.48 18.89 3.78
CA THR A 65 3.01 20.25 3.58
C THR A 65 2.31 21.02 2.46
N LYS A 66 1.58 20.29 1.59
CA LYS A 66 0.79 20.87 0.49
C LYS A 66 -0.68 21.07 0.83
N SER A 67 -1.12 20.75 2.04
CA SER A 67 -2.54 20.73 2.42
C SER A 67 -3.29 22.06 2.22
N GLU A 68 -2.59 23.19 2.25
CA GLU A 68 -3.17 24.52 2.11
C GLU A 68 -2.94 25.16 0.73
N LYS A 69 -2.32 24.43 -0.20
CA LYS A 69 -1.97 24.94 -1.53
C LYS A 69 -2.92 24.37 -2.59
N LYS A 70 -3.59 25.22 -3.36
CA LYS A 70 -4.29 24.76 -4.57
C LYS A 70 -3.25 24.34 -5.64
N PRO A 71 -3.51 23.27 -6.41
CA PRO A 71 -4.73 22.45 -6.48
C PRO A 71 -4.76 21.23 -5.55
N TYR A 72 -3.95 21.22 -4.48
CA TYR A 72 -3.76 20.05 -3.62
C TYR A 72 -4.89 19.87 -2.61
N ILE A 73 -5.35 18.63 -2.48
CA ILE A 73 -6.17 18.16 -1.37
C ILE A 73 -5.36 17.08 -0.63
N TYR A 74 -5.05 17.36 0.62
CA TYR A 74 -4.36 16.38 1.45
C TYR A 74 -5.28 15.23 1.83
N TYR A 75 -4.82 14.02 1.59
CA TYR A 75 -5.42 12.80 2.05
C TYR A 75 -4.31 11.90 2.63
N PRO A 76 -4.45 11.36 3.85
CA PRO A 76 -3.32 10.77 4.58
C PRO A 76 -2.76 9.48 3.97
N ILE A 77 -3.48 8.85 3.05
CA ILE A 77 -3.04 7.66 2.32
C ILE A 77 -3.31 7.82 0.82
N ALA A 78 -2.58 7.07 -0.02
CA ALA A 78 -2.88 7.04 -1.44
C ALA A 78 -4.22 6.34 -1.70
N PRO A 79 -5.18 6.96 -2.40
CA PRO A 79 -6.44 6.31 -2.77
C PRO A 79 -6.20 5.01 -3.54
N ASN A 80 -6.89 3.94 -3.16
CA ASN A 80 -6.70 2.62 -3.73
C ASN A 80 -8.00 1.80 -3.79
N LYS A 81 -7.93 0.57 -4.35
CA LYS A 81 -9.09 -0.29 -4.62
C LYS A 81 -9.33 -1.37 -3.56
N LEU A 82 -8.59 -1.35 -2.46
CA LEU A 82 -8.67 -2.42 -1.44
C LEU A 82 -9.68 -2.14 -0.32
N LEU A 83 -10.48 -1.08 -0.45
CA LEU A 83 -11.58 -0.86 0.47
C LEU A 83 -12.54 -2.07 0.44
N SER A 84 -12.84 -2.59 1.63
CA SER A 84 -13.86 -3.63 1.83
C SER A 84 -15.02 -3.04 2.63
N PHE A 85 -16.23 -3.24 2.14
CA PHE A 85 -17.47 -2.88 2.86
C PHE A 85 -17.96 -4.02 3.77
N ASP A 86 -17.48 -5.25 3.53
CA ASP A 86 -17.72 -6.43 4.35
C ASP A 86 -16.43 -7.25 4.48
N LEU A 87 -15.55 -6.77 5.35
CA LEU A 87 -14.22 -7.35 5.53
C LEU A 87 -14.29 -8.82 5.97
N ALA A 88 -15.28 -9.21 6.79
CA ALA A 88 -15.41 -10.59 7.25
C ALA A 88 -15.74 -11.56 6.11
N THR A 89 -16.62 -11.16 5.20
CA THR A 89 -16.94 -11.95 4.00
C THR A 89 -15.76 -12.00 3.04
N ASP A 90 -15.08 -10.88 2.78
CA ASP A 90 -13.90 -10.83 1.91
C ASP A 90 -12.75 -11.67 2.46
N GLU A 91 -12.50 -11.64 3.78
CA GLU A 91 -11.51 -12.49 4.45
C GLU A 91 -11.83 -13.96 4.28
N LYS A 92 -13.07 -14.36 4.57
CA LYS A 92 -13.52 -15.75 4.42
C LYS A 92 -13.30 -16.25 3.00
N LEU A 93 -13.76 -15.49 2.00
CA LEU A 93 -13.60 -15.86 0.59
C LEU A 93 -12.13 -15.92 0.15
N ALA A 94 -11.29 -15.02 0.66
CA ALA A 94 -9.86 -15.05 0.37
C ALA A 94 -9.20 -16.30 0.95
N ARG A 95 -9.53 -16.66 2.21
CA ARG A 95 -9.03 -17.89 2.85
C ARG A 95 -9.47 -19.14 2.09
N GLU A 96 -10.73 -19.20 1.65
CA GLU A 96 -11.24 -20.30 0.82
C GLU A 96 -10.46 -20.43 -0.50
N ARG A 97 -10.20 -19.31 -1.20
CA ARG A 97 -9.41 -19.31 -2.46
C ARG A 97 -7.96 -19.75 -2.25
N LEU A 98 -7.39 -19.45 -1.09
CA LEU A 98 -6.03 -19.86 -0.72
C LEU A 98 -5.98 -21.29 -0.10
N GLY A 99 -7.14 -21.95 0.10
CA GLY A 99 -7.22 -23.27 0.71
C GLY A 99 -6.84 -23.30 2.19
N LEU A 100 -7.07 -22.19 2.91
CA LEU A 100 -6.69 -22.03 4.32
C LEU A 100 -7.85 -22.40 5.26
N ASP A 101 -7.50 -23.00 6.41
CA ASP A 101 -8.44 -23.13 7.52
C ASP A 101 -8.79 -21.75 8.08
N GLN A 102 -10.06 -21.58 8.47
CA GLN A 102 -10.56 -20.29 8.99
C GLN A 102 -9.94 -19.91 10.33
N ASN A 103 -9.39 -20.86 11.09
CA ASN A 103 -8.86 -20.66 12.42
C ASN A 103 -7.31 -20.53 12.44
N ILE A 104 -6.64 -20.74 11.31
CA ILE A 104 -5.17 -20.61 11.25
C ILE A 104 -4.77 -19.13 11.27
N GLY A 105 -3.71 -18.78 12.01
CA GLY A 105 -3.09 -17.47 11.92
C GLY A 105 -2.42 -17.27 10.56
N VAL A 106 -2.68 -16.14 9.91
CA VAL A 106 -2.12 -15.81 8.60
C VAL A 106 -1.39 -14.47 8.66
N TRP A 107 -0.15 -14.47 8.24
CA TRP A 107 0.70 -13.28 8.15
C TRP A 107 1.01 -13.00 6.69
N CYS A 108 0.79 -11.77 6.26
CA CYS A 108 1.17 -11.33 4.92
C CYS A 108 2.33 -10.35 5.04
N VAL A 109 3.50 -10.74 4.53
CA VAL A 109 4.73 -9.95 4.55
C VAL A 109 5.02 -9.46 3.15
N LEU A 110 5.11 -8.13 3.00
CA LEU A 110 5.28 -7.44 1.73
C LEU A 110 6.65 -6.76 1.69
N ILE A 111 7.53 -7.25 0.85
CA ILE A 111 8.91 -6.76 0.72
C ILE A 111 9.09 -6.01 -0.59
N GLY A 112 9.42 -4.74 -0.51
CA GLY A 112 9.73 -3.90 -1.66
C GLY A 112 11.19 -3.96 -2.07
N ALA A 113 11.82 -2.81 -2.22
CA ALA A 113 13.23 -2.65 -2.56
C ALA A 113 13.79 -1.33 -2.06
N ASN A 114 15.10 -1.26 -1.92
CA ASN A 114 15.78 0.01 -1.71
C ASN A 114 15.47 0.99 -2.84
N SER A 115 15.31 2.24 -2.50
CA SER A 115 15.16 3.36 -3.42
C SER A 115 16.19 4.45 -3.09
N HIS A 116 16.13 5.57 -3.79
CA HIS A 116 16.92 6.76 -3.44
C HIS A 116 16.53 7.30 -2.05
N ASP A 117 15.27 7.16 -1.68
CA ASP A 117 14.67 7.81 -0.50
C ASP A 117 14.57 6.90 0.72
N VAL A 118 14.61 5.58 0.51
CA VAL A 118 14.40 4.58 1.56
C VAL A 118 15.29 3.37 1.35
N SER A 119 16.02 2.98 2.41
CA SER A 119 16.64 1.65 2.54
C SER A 119 15.73 0.76 3.38
N ILE A 120 15.40 -0.43 2.87
CA ILE A 120 14.51 -1.39 3.54
C ILE A 120 15.22 -2.35 4.50
N GLY A 121 16.52 -2.18 4.68
CA GLY A 121 17.35 -3.14 5.39
C GLY A 121 18.03 -4.15 4.46
N SER A 122 18.95 -4.94 5.03
CA SER A 122 19.64 -6.00 4.32
C SER A 122 18.77 -7.25 4.20
N VAL A 123 19.11 -8.14 3.26
CA VAL A 123 18.39 -9.42 3.12
C VAL A 123 18.59 -10.32 4.33
N GLU A 124 19.75 -10.24 4.96
CA GLU A 124 20.09 -10.98 6.17
C GLU A 124 19.18 -10.61 7.34
N GLU A 125 18.91 -9.31 7.51
CA GLU A 125 18.00 -8.81 8.55
C GLU A 125 16.56 -9.31 8.31
N TRP A 126 16.09 -9.27 7.05
CA TRP A 126 14.79 -9.83 6.68
C TRP A 126 14.70 -11.33 6.94
N ILE A 127 15.75 -12.09 6.61
CA ILE A 127 15.82 -13.54 6.85
C ILE A 127 15.73 -13.83 8.36
N ILE A 128 16.55 -13.16 9.16
CA ILE A 128 16.56 -13.36 10.62
C ILE A 128 15.18 -13.06 11.22
N MET A 129 14.52 -11.98 10.81
CA MET A 129 13.17 -11.65 11.25
C MET A 129 12.18 -12.77 10.90
N LEU A 130 12.17 -13.20 9.63
CA LEU A 130 11.23 -14.21 9.15
C LEU A 130 11.45 -15.57 9.80
N GLU A 131 12.71 -15.95 10.06
CA GLU A 131 13.04 -17.17 10.79
C GLU A 131 12.51 -17.11 12.23
N LYS A 132 12.73 -16.02 12.94
CA LYS A 132 12.21 -15.81 14.30
C LYS A 132 10.69 -15.88 14.33
N LEU A 133 10.01 -15.17 13.42
CA LEU A 133 8.55 -15.20 13.33
C LEU A 133 8.02 -16.61 13.05
N ALA A 134 8.60 -17.32 12.08
CA ALA A 134 8.19 -18.67 11.72
C ALA A 134 8.37 -19.69 12.86
N GLN A 135 9.40 -19.50 13.68
CA GLN A 135 9.65 -20.34 14.85
C GLN A 135 8.71 -20.00 16.01
N GLN A 136 8.52 -18.72 16.29
CA GLN A 136 7.69 -18.25 17.40
C GLN A 136 6.20 -18.55 17.17
N PHE A 137 5.75 -18.41 15.93
CA PHE A 137 4.38 -18.67 15.51
C PHE A 137 4.30 -19.89 14.60
N ALA A 138 4.81 -21.02 15.09
CA ALA A 138 4.98 -22.24 14.30
C ALA A 138 3.64 -22.84 13.79
N ALA A 139 2.52 -22.50 14.41
CA ALA A 139 1.19 -22.91 13.99
C ALA A 139 0.58 -22.02 12.92
N ASP A 140 1.15 -20.84 12.69
CA ASP A 140 0.65 -19.85 11.73
C ASP A 140 1.30 -20.01 10.35
N VAL A 141 0.71 -19.41 9.34
CA VAL A 141 1.20 -19.41 7.96
C VAL A 141 1.67 -18.01 7.56
N PHE A 142 2.84 -17.96 6.95
CA PHE A 142 3.47 -16.72 6.47
C PHE A 142 3.51 -16.70 4.94
N TYR A 143 2.79 -15.78 4.33
CA TYR A 143 2.94 -15.45 2.91
C TYR A 143 3.90 -14.29 2.77
N VAL A 144 5.06 -14.53 2.18
CA VAL A 144 6.11 -13.54 1.97
C VAL A 144 6.17 -13.21 0.49
N SER A 145 5.66 -12.05 0.11
CA SER A 145 5.65 -11.59 -1.28
C SER A 145 6.69 -10.50 -1.50
N THR A 146 7.53 -10.69 -2.50
CA THR A 146 8.42 -9.65 -3.00
C THR A 146 7.70 -8.74 -4.00
N SER A 147 8.37 -7.71 -4.49
CA SER A 147 7.86 -6.78 -5.48
C SER A 147 8.62 -6.89 -6.81
N ARG A 148 8.06 -6.30 -7.89
CA ARG A 148 8.75 -6.19 -9.18
C ARG A 148 10.09 -5.45 -9.11
N ARG A 149 10.31 -4.66 -8.05
CA ARG A 149 11.53 -3.88 -7.82
C ARG A 149 12.56 -4.62 -6.97
N THR A 150 12.16 -5.70 -6.29
CA THR A 150 13.04 -6.48 -5.41
C THR A 150 14.16 -7.12 -6.24
N PRO A 151 15.44 -6.92 -5.89
CA PRO A 151 16.55 -7.46 -6.64
C PRO A 151 16.55 -9.00 -6.66
N LYS A 152 16.92 -9.61 -7.78
CA LYS A 152 16.94 -11.08 -7.93
C LYS A 152 17.87 -11.78 -6.93
N ASN A 153 18.99 -11.17 -6.59
CA ASN A 153 19.91 -11.72 -5.58
C ASN A 153 19.28 -11.71 -4.18
N PHE A 154 18.48 -10.69 -3.87
CA PHE A 154 17.71 -10.62 -2.63
C PHE A 154 16.69 -11.78 -2.56
N GLU A 155 15.89 -11.96 -3.62
CA GLU A 155 14.94 -13.07 -3.73
C GLU A 155 15.61 -14.43 -3.62
N GLN A 156 16.76 -14.61 -4.30
CA GLN A 156 17.50 -15.87 -4.24
C GLN A 156 18.02 -16.17 -2.82
N SER A 157 18.48 -15.17 -2.07
CA SER A 157 18.91 -15.33 -0.68
C SER A 157 17.73 -15.74 0.21
N LEU A 158 16.57 -15.07 0.10
CA LEU A 158 15.35 -15.47 0.80
C LEU A 158 15.00 -16.94 0.52
N LYS A 159 14.97 -17.32 -0.75
CA LYS A 159 14.62 -18.67 -1.19
C LYS A 159 15.57 -19.73 -0.62
N ASN A 160 16.88 -19.48 -0.66
CA ASN A 160 17.89 -20.44 -0.20
C ASN A 160 17.73 -20.78 1.27
N VAL A 161 17.42 -19.81 2.10
CA VAL A 161 17.31 -19.99 3.56
C VAL A 161 15.89 -20.40 3.97
N LEU A 162 14.87 -19.67 3.51
CA LEU A 162 13.52 -19.82 4.04
C LEU A 162 12.77 -21.06 3.52
N LYS A 163 13.22 -21.70 2.46
CA LYS A 163 12.62 -22.95 1.92
C LYS A 163 12.54 -24.11 2.92
N GLN A 164 13.33 -24.08 4.00
CA GLN A 164 13.31 -25.09 5.05
C GLN A 164 12.11 -24.95 6.00
N TYR A 165 11.47 -23.77 6.05
CA TYR A 165 10.34 -23.49 6.92
C TYR A 165 9.03 -23.82 6.20
N LYS A 166 8.33 -24.86 6.68
CA LYS A 166 7.10 -25.35 6.06
C LYS A 166 5.92 -24.35 6.14
N ASN A 167 5.97 -23.47 7.12
CA ASN A 167 4.95 -22.44 7.34
C ASN A 167 5.27 -21.11 6.65
N ILE A 168 6.35 -21.02 5.86
CA ILE A 168 6.67 -19.86 5.02
C ILE A 168 6.39 -20.20 3.54
N HIS A 169 5.53 -19.43 2.91
CA HIS A 169 5.23 -19.50 1.48
C HIS A 169 5.82 -18.28 0.78
N LEU A 170 6.89 -18.48 0.02
CA LEU A 170 7.55 -17.43 -0.74
C LEU A 170 6.84 -17.23 -2.08
N ILE A 171 6.61 -15.97 -2.44
CA ILE A 171 6.08 -15.52 -3.71
C ILE A 171 7.08 -14.52 -4.28
N LEU A 172 7.93 -15.00 -5.18
CA LEU A 172 9.08 -14.27 -5.71
C LEU A 172 8.71 -13.65 -7.06
N VAL A 173 8.23 -12.42 -7.02
CA VAL A 173 7.69 -11.71 -8.19
C VAL A 173 8.75 -11.50 -9.28
N GLY A 174 10.01 -11.30 -8.92
CA GLY A 174 11.13 -11.19 -9.85
C GLY A 174 11.49 -12.52 -10.54
N GLU A 175 11.13 -13.67 -9.97
CA GLU A 175 11.23 -15.00 -10.59
C GLU A 175 10.01 -15.31 -11.48
N GLY A 176 8.99 -14.46 -11.49
CA GLY A 176 7.81 -14.59 -12.34
C GLY A 176 6.58 -15.16 -11.61
N ASP A 177 6.62 -15.32 -10.31
CA ASP A 177 5.46 -15.76 -9.54
C ASP A 177 4.32 -14.74 -9.66
N LYS A 178 3.11 -15.26 -9.82
CA LYS A 178 1.90 -14.44 -9.79
C LYS A 178 1.43 -14.31 -8.35
N THR A 179 1.39 -13.08 -7.88
CA THR A 179 0.95 -12.77 -6.52
C THR A 179 -0.56 -12.52 -6.49
N PRO A 180 -1.35 -13.36 -5.82
CA PRO A 180 -2.75 -13.04 -5.52
C PRO A 180 -2.82 -12.04 -4.36
N ILE A 181 -2.15 -10.88 -4.51
CA ILE A 181 -1.89 -9.91 -3.44
C ILE A 181 -3.16 -9.53 -2.68
N LYS A 182 -4.27 -9.35 -3.38
CA LYS A 182 -5.56 -9.00 -2.77
C LYS A 182 -6.01 -10.10 -1.81
N ASP A 183 -5.97 -11.37 -2.23
CA ASP A 183 -6.39 -12.48 -1.40
C ASP A 183 -5.45 -12.69 -0.20
N LEU A 184 -4.13 -12.52 -0.40
CA LEU A 184 -3.16 -12.59 0.70
C LEU A 184 -3.44 -11.54 1.77
N MET A 185 -3.68 -10.31 1.34
CA MET A 185 -3.95 -9.20 2.25
C MET A 185 -5.29 -9.35 2.97
N TYR A 186 -6.35 -9.79 2.26
CA TYR A 186 -7.64 -10.06 2.90
C TYR A 186 -7.60 -11.24 3.87
N ALA A 187 -6.87 -12.31 3.54
CA ALA A 187 -6.76 -13.50 4.40
C ALA A 187 -5.94 -13.25 5.67
N ALA A 188 -5.05 -12.26 5.67
CA ALA A 188 -4.12 -12.03 6.75
C ALA A 188 -4.78 -11.53 8.05
N ASN A 189 -4.27 -11.99 9.18
CA ASN A 189 -4.56 -11.42 10.50
C ASN A 189 -3.61 -10.26 10.83
N MET A 190 -2.39 -10.30 10.28
CA MET A 190 -1.36 -9.30 10.45
C MET A 190 -0.67 -9.02 9.10
N LEU A 191 -0.44 -7.74 8.83
CA LEU A 191 0.33 -7.28 7.68
C LEU A 191 1.69 -6.76 8.15
N ILE A 192 2.76 -7.17 7.49
CA ILE A 192 4.11 -6.62 7.69
C ILE A 192 4.58 -6.05 6.36
N CYS A 193 5.00 -4.80 6.33
CA CYS A 193 5.47 -4.15 5.11
C CYS A 193 6.88 -3.58 5.29
N SER A 194 7.66 -3.58 4.21
CA SER A 194 8.85 -2.75 4.12
C SER A 194 8.48 -1.26 4.00
N PRO A 195 9.34 -0.34 4.43
CA PRO A 195 9.01 1.08 4.50
C PRO A 195 9.07 1.84 3.16
N ASP A 196 9.41 1.21 2.05
CA ASP A 196 9.72 1.89 0.77
C ASP A 196 8.50 2.21 -0.10
N SER A 197 7.31 1.71 0.26
CA SER A 197 6.13 1.83 -0.61
C SER A 197 4.92 2.43 0.11
N THR A 198 4.73 3.74 -0.03
CA THR A 198 3.55 4.43 0.49
C THR A 198 2.24 3.87 -0.09
N SER A 199 2.25 3.36 -1.33
CA SER A 199 1.09 2.70 -1.94
C SER A 199 0.72 1.41 -1.21
N MET A 200 1.70 0.55 -0.95
CA MET A 200 1.51 -0.73 -0.25
C MET A 200 1.00 -0.52 1.18
N VAL A 201 1.58 0.47 1.86
CA VAL A 201 1.12 0.88 3.20
C VAL A 201 -0.29 1.44 3.16
N SER A 202 -0.62 2.28 2.17
CA SER A 202 -1.96 2.84 1.97
C SER A 202 -3.00 1.75 1.69
N GLU A 203 -2.66 0.76 0.88
CA GLU A 203 -3.49 -0.41 0.61
C GLU A 203 -3.76 -1.21 1.89
N SER A 204 -2.71 -1.44 2.68
CA SER A 204 -2.82 -2.15 3.96
C SER A 204 -3.69 -1.40 4.97
N LEU A 205 -3.53 -0.09 5.09
CA LEU A 205 -4.34 0.75 5.98
C LEU A 205 -5.81 0.77 5.55
N MET A 206 -6.09 0.83 4.24
CA MET A 206 -7.47 0.86 3.73
C MET A 206 -8.22 -0.45 4.02
N LEU A 207 -7.51 -1.57 4.15
CA LEU A 207 -8.13 -2.84 4.56
C LEU A 207 -8.60 -2.85 6.01
N GLY A 208 -8.07 -1.97 6.84
CA GLY A 208 -8.41 -1.96 8.25
C GLY A 208 -7.92 -3.20 8.99
N LYS A 209 -6.71 -3.65 8.69
CA LYS A 209 -6.05 -4.76 9.37
C LYS A 209 -4.81 -4.28 10.13
N PRO A 210 -4.39 -4.98 11.20
CA PRO A 210 -3.16 -4.66 11.90
C PRO A 210 -1.97 -4.59 10.94
N LEU A 211 -1.25 -3.47 10.95
CA LEU A 211 -0.11 -3.21 10.07
C LEU A 211 1.14 -2.87 10.87
N PHE A 212 2.20 -3.62 10.63
CA PHE A 212 3.52 -3.38 11.15
C PHE A 212 4.50 -3.03 10.02
N ILE A 213 5.26 -1.96 10.20
CA ILE A 213 6.34 -1.58 9.27
C ILE A 213 7.66 -2.05 9.86
N ALA A 214 8.31 -2.98 9.16
CA ALA A 214 9.59 -3.51 9.58
C ALA A 214 10.70 -2.47 9.43
N LYS A 215 11.37 -2.15 10.53
CA LYS A 215 12.53 -1.28 10.57
C LYS A 215 13.71 -2.08 11.13
N PHE A 216 14.84 -1.99 10.48
CA PHE A 216 16.10 -2.62 10.88
C PHE A 216 17.13 -1.53 11.20
N ASP A 217 18.25 -1.91 11.81
CA ASP A 217 19.35 -0.96 12.07
C ASP A 217 19.89 -0.33 10.80
N SER A 218 19.91 -1.08 9.69
CA SER A 218 20.33 -0.59 8.38
C SER A 218 19.23 0.12 7.59
N THR A 219 18.01 0.25 8.14
CA THR A 219 16.92 1.01 7.50
C THR A 219 17.19 2.51 7.61
N ASP A 220 17.15 3.19 6.47
CA ASP A 220 17.21 4.65 6.40
C ASP A 220 16.06 5.20 5.56
N MET A 221 15.62 6.41 5.89
CA MET A 221 14.50 7.09 5.22
C MET A 221 14.78 8.60 5.18
N ASN A 222 14.42 9.23 4.05
CA ASN A 222 14.41 10.67 3.97
C ASN A 222 13.30 11.28 4.84
N ASP A 223 13.31 12.61 5.00
CA ASP A 223 12.38 13.31 5.89
C ASP A 223 10.92 13.22 5.43
N GLU A 224 10.65 13.12 4.13
CA GLU A 224 9.30 12.95 3.59
C GLU A 224 8.67 11.63 4.06
N PHE A 225 9.43 10.53 3.98
CA PHE A 225 8.99 9.22 4.47
C PHE A 225 8.86 9.21 6.00
N LYS A 226 9.79 9.83 6.73
CA LYS A 226 9.68 9.94 8.19
C LYS A 226 8.37 10.63 8.59
N LEU A 227 8.08 11.79 8.00
CA LEU A 227 6.84 12.54 8.26
C LEU A 227 5.59 11.74 7.88
N PHE A 228 5.63 11.00 6.77
CA PHE A 228 4.53 10.12 6.37
C PHE A 228 4.24 9.06 7.45
N TYR A 229 5.26 8.40 7.99
CA TYR A 229 5.09 7.38 9.02
C TYR A 229 4.73 7.96 10.38
N GLU A 230 5.36 9.04 10.81
CA GLU A 230 5.07 9.73 12.08
C GLU A 230 3.58 10.10 12.20
N ASP A 231 2.98 10.60 11.12
CA ASP A 231 1.55 10.92 11.07
C ASP A 231 0.68 9.67 11.30
N LYS A 232 1.03 8.52 10.72
CA LYS A 232 0.25 7.26 10.87
C LYS A 232 0.47 6.60 12.22
N ILE A 233 1.68 6.66 12.75
CA ILE A 233 2.03 6.16 14.09
C ILE A 233 1.31 6.97 15.16
N SER A 234 1.32 8.32 15.06
CA SER A 234 0.67 9.20 16.03
C SER A 234 -0.85 9.03 16.06
N ASN A 235 -1.46 8.63 14.93
CA ASN A 235 -2.88 8.30 14.85
C ASN A 235 -3.18 6.85 15.28
N GLY A 236 -2.18 6.03 15.62
CA GLY A 236 -2.37 4.63 16.00
C GLY A 236 -2.79 3.71 14.84
N TRP A 237 -2.58 4.13 13.59
CA TRP A 237 -3.02 3.36 12.41
C TRP A 237 -2.07 2.24 12.04
N LEU A 238 -0.81 2.36 12.42
CA LEU A 238 0.22 1.34 12.25
C LEU A 238 1.25 1.41 13.36
N ARG A 239 2.04 0.33 13.47
CA ARG A 239 3.27 0.32 14.26
C ARG A 239 4.47 0.26 13.34
N MET A 240 5.56 0.89 13.76
CA MET A 240 6.87 0.74 13.14
C MET A 240 7.87 0.45 14.26
N GLY A 241 8.64 -0.60 14.11
CA GLY A 241 9.58 -1.01 15.15
C GLY A 241 10.86 -1.61 14.60
N LEU A 242 11.90 -1.61 15.43
CA LEU A 242 13.12 -2.34 15.17
C LEU A 242 12.86 -3.84 15.27
N VAL A 243 13.40 -4.59 14.32
CA VAL A 243 13.15 -6.02 14.17
C VAL A 243 14.36 -6.84 14.62
N ASP A 244 15.23 -6.27 15.43
CA ASP A 244 16.53 -6.84 15.82
C ASP A 244 16.51 -7.70 17.08
N GLY A 245 15.36 -7.82 17.78
CA GLY A 245 15.34 -8.53 19.05
C GLY A 245 13.99 -9.11 19.48
N ASP A 246 13.94 -9.49 20.73
CA ASP A 246 12.74 -10.02 21.40
C ASP A 246 11.60 -8.98 21.48
N SER A 247 11.95 -7.68 21.33
CA SER A 247 11.02 -6.56 21.33
C SER A 247 9.97 -6.63 20.20
N LEU A 248 10.29 -7.18 19.03
CA LEU A 248 9.32 -7.34 17.95
C LEU A 248 8.08 -8.13 18.41
N PHE A 249 8.27 -9.20 19.17
CA PHE A 249 7.17 -10.05 19.64
C PHE A 249 6.32 -9.34 20.69
N ASP A 250 6.94 -8.55 21.53
CA ASP A 250 6.23 -7.75 22.53
C ASP A 250 5.46 -6.62 21.85
N ASP A 251 6.07 -5.91 20.89
CA ASP A 251 5.40 -4.89 20.07
C ASP A 251 4.19 -5.45 19.31
N LEU A 252 4.31 -6.65 18.76
CA LEU A 252 3.21 -7.30 18.02
C LEU A 252 2.09 -7.78 18.95
N LYS A 253 2.41 -8.28 20.15
CA LYS A 253 1.42 -8.69 21.16
C LYS A 253 0.68 -7.52 21.77
N GLU A 254 1.38 -6.42 22.00
CA GLU A 254 0.83 -5.20 22.62
C GLU A 254 0.12 -4.30 21.60
N PHE A 255 0.17 -4.63 20.31
CA PHE A 255 -0.44 -3.84 19.26
C PHE A 255 -1.97 -3.88 19.37
N ASN A 256 -2.51 -2.96 20.15
CA ASN A 256 -3.96 -2.75 20.22
C ASN A 256 -4.41 -1.98 18.98
N TYR A 257 -4.77 -2.73 17.93
CA TYR A 257 -5.17 -2.18 16.65
C TYR A 257 -6.64 -1.72 16.69
N ILE A 258 -6.86 -0.48 16.23
CA ILE A 258 -8.21 0.04 15.98
C ILE A 258 -8.42 0.09 14.47
N ASN A 259 -9.47 -0.56 13.98
CA ASN A 259 -9.80 -0.53 12.55
C ASN A 259 -10.20 0.89 12.12
N HIS A 260 -9.41 1.49 11.26
CA HIS A 260 -9.59 2.85 10.76
C HIS A 260 -10.16 2.91 9.34
N ALA A 261 -10.43 1.79 8.69
CA ALA A 261 -10.84 1.77 7.29
C ALA A 261 -12.08 2.61 7.01
N ASN A 262 -13.10 2.51 7.87
CA ASN A 262 -14.32 3.31 7.73
C ASN A 262 -14.05 4.81 7.92
N SER A 263 -13.25 5.18 8.91
CA SER A 263 -12.87 6.59 9.16
C SER A 263 -12.06 7.17 7.98
N LEU A 264 -11.20 6.37 7.36
CA LEU A 264 -10.45 6.77 6.16
C LEU A 264 -11.37 6.93 4.96
N TYR A 265 -12.36 6.06 4.80
CA TYR A 265 -13.36 6.18 3.74
C TYR A 265 -14.21 7.46 3.90
N GLU A 266 -14.75 7.71 5.10
CA GLU A 266 -15.52 8.92 5.40
C GLU A 266 -14.69 10.19 5.17
N LEU A 267 -13.43 10.18 5.54
CA LEU A 267 -12.51 11.29 5.29
C LEU A 267 -12.35 11.52 3.78
N PHE A 268 -12.21 10.46 2.98
CA PHE A 268 -12.11 10.57 1.53
C PHE A 268 -13.38 11.16 0.91
N GLU A 269 -14.57 10.66 1.30
CA GLU A 269 -15.84 11.21 0.85
C GLU A 269 -15.98 12.69 1.20
N ASN A 270 -15.60 13.10 2.40
CA ASN A 270 -15.65 14.49 2.82
C ASN A 270 -14.70 15.36 1.99
N ARG A 271 -13.51 14.87 1.67
CA ARG A 271 -12.56 15.61 0.81
C ARG A 271 -13.04 15.74 -0.64
N LEU A 272 -13.81 14.77 -1.13
CA LEU A 272 -14.43 14.90 -2.47
C LEU A 272 -15.45 16.03 -2.54
N LYS A 273 -16.11 16.38 -1.43
CA LYS A 273 -17.05 17.51 -1.41
C LYS A 273 -16.36 18.86 -1.59
N ASP A 274 -15.06 18.94 -1.35
CA ASP A 274 -14.24 20.15 -1.55
C ASP A 274 -13.79 20.31 -3.03
N VAL A 275 -14.11 19.36 -3.90
CA VAL A 275 -13.82 19.34 -5.34
C VAL A 275 -14.98 19.93 -6.14
#